data_cdb6c531640b62336cbd558e043e5356
#
_entry.id   cdb6c531640b62336cbd558e043e5356
#
_cell.length_a   1.000
_cell.length_b   1.000
_cell.length_c   1.000
_cell.angle_alpha   90.00
_cell.angle_beta   90.00
_cell.angle_gamma   90.00
#
_symmetry.space_group_name_H-M   'P 1'
#
loop_
_entity.id
_entity.type
_entity.pdbx_description
1 polymer ?
#
loop_
_entity_poly.entity_id
_entity_poly.type
_entity_poly.pdbx_seq_one_letter_code
_entity_poly.pdbx_strand_id
1 'polypeptide(L)'
;FETKYAKYEAEGKGFRTVRAQELWFKIIESQIETGTPYMLFKDSCNRKSNQQNLGTIKSSNLCTEIIQYTAPDEIAVCNLASICLSKFVKGVDTDTPSYDFQKLHDVVKIMTVNLNRVIDVNYYPVEEARYSNMRHRPIGLGVQGLADAFIMMRMPFESEEAQQLNRDIFETIYFAAMVSSCEEAQKFGPYETYEGSPVSKGVFQPDMWGVTPSDRWDWKTLRADVSKHGIRNSLLVAPMPTASTSQIMGNNECFEPYTTNMYNRRVLAGEFTCVNKHLLRDLIALNIWTPSVRNQIIADGGSVQNVKGLPKEYKDLYKTVWEISQKTILTMAADRGAFIDQSQSLNVHIAAPSTGKLTSMHFYAWKKGLKTGMYYLRTRPKADAIQFTVDQTQLAETRKTTTADKENQSQESKRAAMLGAWNKVDTTKNMTFKKADRAKNAAAAEEEDSEICLSCGS
;
A
#
# COMPACT_ATOMS: atom_id res chain seq x y z
N PHE A 1 -8.50 -29.83 3.12
CA PHE A 1 -7.06 -29.93 2.94
C PHE A 1 -6.36 -30.19 4.28
N GLU A 2 -6.52 -29.34 5.28
CA GLU A 2 -5.82 -29.38 6.57
C GLU A 2 -5.99 -30.73 7.31
N THR A 3 -7.21 -31.23 7.42
CA THR A 3 -7.50 -32.51 8.07
C THR A 3 -6.76 -33.68 7.40
N LYS A 4 -6.70 -33.67 6.05
CA LYS A 4 -6.01 -34.69 5.28
C LYS A 4 -4.50 -34.57 5.38
N TYR A 5 -3.99 -33.33 5.40
CA TYR A 5 -2.57 -33.03 5.59
C TYR A 5 -2.10 -33.49 6.97
N ALA A 6 -2.79 -33.08 8.04
CA ALA A 6 -2.49 -33.53 9.41
C ALA A 6 -2.52 -35.06 9.58
N LYS A 7 -3.49 -35.72 8.92
CA LYS A 7 -3.53 -37.20 8.89
C LYS A 7 -2.28 -37.81 8.24
N TYR A 8 -1.86 -37.28 7.09
CA TYR A 8 -0.67 -37.80 6.39
C TYR A 8 0.62 -37.48 7.16
N GLU A 9 0.67 -36.37 7.85
CA GLU A 9 1.78 -36.00 8.73
C GLU A 9 1.88 -36.99 9.91
N ALA A 10 0.76 -37.28 10.58
CA ALA A 10 0.68 -38.26 11.66
C ALA A 10 1.02 -39.70 11.19
N GLU A 11 0.70 -40.06 9.95
CA GLU A 11 1.03 -41.35 9.32
C GLU A 11 2.46 -41.40 8.77
N GLY A 12 3.27 -40.38 8.92
CA GLY A 12 4.64 -40.31 8.42
C GLY A 12 4.78 -40.34 6.89
N LYS A 13 3.74 -39.95 6.16
CA LYS A 13 3.69 -39.97 4.68
C LYS A 13 4.36 -38.77 4.03
N GLY A 14 4.99 -37.91 4.81
CA GLY A 14 5.76 -36.75 4.27
C GLY A 14 7.01 -37.26 3.52
N PHE A 15 7.24 -36.72 2.31
CA PHE A 15 8.46 -36.96 1.55
C PHE A 15 9.71 -36.43 2.27
N ARG A 16 9.56 -35.28 2.90
CA ARG A 16 10.63 -34.61 3.66
C ARG A 16 10.03 -33.77 4.77
N THR A 17 10.62 -33.79 5.94
CA THR A 17 10.29 -32.92 7.06
C THR A 17 11.35 -31.85 7.17
N VAL A 18 10.92 -30.59 7.23
CA VAL A 18 11.77 -29.41 7.45
C VAL A 18 11.24 -28.60 8.65
N ARG A 19 12.13 -27.94 9.37
CA ARG A 19 11.71 -27.05 10.45
C ARG A 19 11.10 -25.78 9.83
N ALA A 20 9.88 -25.43 10.22
CA ALA A 20 9.18 -24.24 9.72
C ALA A 20 9.99 -22.95 9.91
N GLN A 21 10.70 -22.83 11.05
CA GLN A 21 11.56 -21.69 11.35
C GLN A 21 12.75 -21.57 10.38
N GLU A 22 13.37 -22.69 9.99
CA GLU A 22 14.46 -22.69 9.01
C GLU A 22 13.98 -22.24 7.63
N LEU A 23 12.82 -22.73 7.21
CA LEU A 23 12.19 -22.30 5.97
C LEU A 23 11.84 -20.80 6.01
N TRP A 24 11.30 -20.34 7.14
CA TRP A 24 10.99 -18.93 7.34
C TRP A 24 12.22 -18.02 7.20
N PHE A 25 13.31 -18.39 7.87
CA PHE A 25 14.56 -17.63 7.78
C PHE A 25 15.13 -17.60 6.36
N LYS A 26 15.02 -18.71 5.60
CA LYS A 26 15.45 -18.73 4.20
C LYS A 26 14.60 -17.80 3.31
N ILE A 27 13.29 -17.73 3.57
CA ILE A 27 12.40 -16.79 2.88
C ILE A 27 12.85 -15.35 3.17
N ILE A 28 13.04 -15.00 4.44
CA ILE A 28 13.45 -13.65 4.85
C ILE A 28 14.83 -13.28 4.29
N GLU A 29 15.80 -14.19 4.32
CA GLU A 29 17.13 -14.00 3.74
C GLU A 29 17.04 -13.66 2.25
N SER A 30 16.26 -14.44 1.48
CA SER A 30 16.01 -14.19 0.07
C SER A 30 15.35 -12.82 -0.17
N GLN A 31 14.39 -12.44 0.68
CA GLN A 31 13.72 -11.12 0.56
C GLN A 31 14.69 -9.96 0.79
N ILE A 32 15.60 -10.08 1.76
CA ILE A 32 16.63 -9.06 2.02
C ILE A 32 17.60 -8.95 0.84
N GLU A 33 17.97 -10.06 0.23
CA GLU A 33 18.95 -10.09 -0.86
C GLU A 33 18.36 -9.66 -2.21
N THR A 34 17.14 -10.08 -2.52
CA THR A 34 16.58 -9.96 -3.87
C THR A 34 15.27 -9.16 -3.93
N GLY A 35 14.64 -8.83 -2.81
CA GLY A 35 13.30 -8.25 -2.73
C GLY A 35 12.17 -9.27 -2.93
N THR A 36 12.49 -10.54 -3.13
CA THR A 36 11.57 -11.66 -3.37
C THR A 36 11.92 -12.86 -2.48
N PRO A 37 11.01 -13.85 -2.29
CA PRO A 37 9.70 -14.04 -2.92
C PRO A 37 8.62 -13.09 -2.41
N TYR A 38 7.59 -12.89 -3.23
CA TYR A 38 6.37 -12.19 -2.81
C TYR A 38 5.64 -12.98 -1.73
N MET A 39 4.85 -12.28 -0.89
CA MET A 39 4.10 -12.91 0.18
C MET A 39 2.60 -12.72 -0.01
N LEU A 40 1.90 -13.80 -0.25
CA LEU A 40 0.44 -13.83 -0.33
C LEU A 40 -0.11 -14.78 0.72
N PHE A 41 -1.22 -14.39 1.34
CA PHE A 41 -1.89 -15.17 2.37
C PHE A 41 -3.03 -15.96 1.74
N LYS A 42 -2.74 -17.21 1.37
CA LYS A 42 -3.65 -18.09 0.63
C LYS A 42 -5.04 -18.18 1.27
N ASP A 43 -5.12 -18.28 2.59
CA ASP A 43 -6.40 -18.41 3.29
C ASP A 43 -7.23 -17.12 3.21
N SER A 44 -6.59 -15.95 3.37
CA SER A 44 -7.25 -14.65 3.17
C SER A 44 -7.74 -14.49 1.73
N CYS A 45 -6.93 -14.89 0.74
CA CYS A 45 -7.32 -14.86 -0.67
C CYS A 45 -8.58 -15.69 -0.90
N ASN A 46 -8.62 -16.92 -0.39
CA ASN A 46 -9.73 -17.84 -0.62
C ASN A 46 -10.98 -17.49 0.18
N ARG A 47 -10.84 -17.15 1.48
CA ARG A 47 -12.00 -16.79 2.32
C ARG A 47 -12.70 -15.49 1.88
N LYS A 48 -11.97 -14.59 1.23
CA LYS A 48 -12.49 -13.27 0.83
C LYS A 48 -12.59 -13.11 -0.69
N SER A 49 -12.79 -14.21 -1.41
CA SER A 49 -13.00 -14.17 -2.87
C SER A 49 -14.45 -14.37 -3.21
N ASN A 50 -14.93 -13.64 -4.22
CA ASN A 50 -16.25 -13.90 -4.80
C ASN A 50 -16.28 -15.16 -5.70
N GLN A 51 -15.12 -15.78 -5.98
CA GLN A 51 -15.00 -17.01 -6.75
C GLN A 51 -14.89 -18.28 -5.88
N GLN A 52 -15.30 -18.24 -4.60
CA GLN A 52 -15.23 -19.37 -3.66
C GLN A 52 -16.02 -20.59 -4.14
N ASN A 53 -17.10 -20.38 -4.89
CA ASN A 53 -17.94 -21.45 -5.45
C ASN A 53 -17.25 -22.26 -6.54
N LEU A 54 -16.17 -21.76 -7.14
CA LEU A 54 -15.44 -22.45 -8.21
C LEU A 54 -14.43 -23.45 -7.67
N GLY A 55 -13.82 -23.15 -6.54
CA GLY A 55 -12.79 -24.00 -5.92
C GLY A 55 -11.67 -23.16 -5.28
N THR A 56 -10.55 -23.83 -5.00
CA THR A 56 -9.41 -23.18 -4.33
C THR A 56 -8.56 -22.38 -5.33
N ILE A 57 -8.37 -21.10 -5.07
CA ILE A 57 -7.41 -20.26 -5.78
C ILE A 57 -6.00 -20.63 -5.31
N LYS A 58 -5.12 -20.97 -6.24
CA LYS A 58 -3.82 -21.60 -5.96
C LYS A 58 -2.64 -20.65 -6.11
N SER A 59 -2.76 -19.63 -6.98
CA SER A 59 -1.70 -18.67 -7.29
C SER A 59 -2.28 -17.31 -7.65
N SER A 60 -1.39 -16.34 -7.83
CA SER A 60 -1.66 -14.99 -8.29
C SER A 60 -0.84 -14.70 -9.55
N ASN A 61 -0.99 -13.52 -10.14
CA ASN A 61 -0.16 -13.04 -11.23
C ASN A 61 1.22 -12.54 -10.71
N LEU A 62 2.08 -12.10 -11.64
CA LEU A 62 3.41 -11.56 -11.34
C LEU A 62 3.36 -10.40 -10.33
N CYS A 63 2.40 -9.49 -10.48
CA CYS A 63 2.34 -8.27 -9.65
C CYS A 63 1.44 -8.40 -8.41
N THR A 64 0.90 -9.59 -8.13
CA THR A 64 0.17 -9.98 -6.91
C THR A 64 -1.20 -9.31 -6.69
N GLU A 65 -1.72 -8.52 -7.63
CA GLU A 65 -3.05 -7.91 -7.54
C GLU A 65 -4.18 -8.83 -8.00
N ILE A 66 -3.89 -9.83 -8.85
CA ILE A 66 -4.88 -10.72 -9.43
C ILE A 66 -5.05 -11.96 -8.56
N ILE A 67 -6.25 -12.16 -8.05
CA ILE A 67 -6.64 -13.35 -7.28
C ILE A 67 -7.86 -13.96 -7.96
N GLN A 68 -7.61 -14.87 -8.92
CA GLN A 68 -8.62 -15.50 -9.73
C GLN A 68 -8.48 -17.04 -9.69
N TYR A 69 -9.61 -17.71 -9.85
CA TYR A 69 -9.64 -19.17 -9.99
C TYR A 69 -8.97 -19.60 -11.30
N THR A 70 -8.20 -20.68 -11.22
CA THR A 70 -7.60 -21.36 -12.37
C THR A 70 -7.73 -22.86 -12.25
N ALA A 71 -7.88 -23.54 -13.40
CA ALA A 71 -7.96 -24.97 -13.54
C ALA A 71 -7.18 -25.42 -14.78
N PRO A 72 -7.01 -26.74 -15.05
CA PRO A 72 -6.32 -27.20 -16.25
C PRO A 72 -6.94 -26.71 -17.57
N ASP A 73 -8.25 -26.46 -17.56
CA ASP A 73 -9.06 -25.95 -18.67
C ASP A 73 -9.46 -24.47 -18.52
N GLU A 74 -8.99 -23.80 -17.47
CA GLU A 74 -9.32 -22.38 -17.21
C GLU A 74 -8.07 -21.57 -16.86
N ILE A 75 -7.66 -20.70 -17.77
CA ILE A 75 -6.53 -19.75 -17.58
C ILE A 75 -7.09 -18.36 -17.25
N ALA A 76 -6.71 -17.82 -16.10
CA ALA A 76 -7.11 -16.48 -15.68
C ALA A 76 -6.53 -15.40 -16.61
N VAL A 77 -7.33 -14.38 -16.90
CA VAL A 77 -6.98 -13.24 -17.74
C VAL A 77 -7.11 -11.93 -16.98
N CYS A 78 -6.11 -11.06 -17.11
CA CYS A 78 -6.10 -9.73 -16.49
C CYS A 78 -6.71 -8.70 -17.45
N ASN A 79 -7.90 -8.18 -17.14
CA ASN A 79 -8.54 -7.08 -17.87
C ASN A 79 -8.44 -5.83 -16.99
N LEU A 80 -7.44 -4.98 -17.21
CA LEU A 80 -7.04 -3.95 -16.26
C LEU A 80 -7.26 -2.53 -16.81
N ALA A 81 -7.64 -1.61 -15.91
CA ALA A 81 -7.64 -0.18 -16.15
C ALA A 81 -7.33 0.58 -14.85
N SER A 82 -6.67 1.74 -14.93
CA SER A 82 -6.32 2.53 -13.75
C SER A 82 -6.88 3.95 -13.80
N ILE A 83 -7.34 4.44 -12.65
CA ILE A 83 -8.02 5.71 -12.45
C ILE A 83 -7.02 6.73 -11.90
N CYS A 84 -6.92 7.89 -12.56
CA CYS A 84 -6.08 8.99 -12.15
C CYS A 84 -6.75 9.79 -11.02
N LEU A 85 -6.43 9.49 -9.75
CA LEU A 85 -7.11 10.01 -8.56
C LEU A 85 -6.94 11.53 -8.40
N SER A 86 -5.81 12.08 -8.82
CA SER A 86 -5.55 13.53 -8.76
C SER A 86 -6.55 14.39 -9.55
N LYS A 87 -7.25 13.81 -10.54
CA LYS A 87 -8.25 14.50 -11.37
C LYS A 87 -9.59 14.77 -10.70
N PHE A 88 -9.80 14.25 -9.51
CA PHE A 88 -11.01 14.42 -8.73
C PHE A 88 -10.84 15.42 -7.58
N VAL A 89 -9.65 15.99 -7.40
CA VAL A 89 -9.43 17.06 -6.43
C VAL A 89 -9.86 18.40 -7.04
N LYS A 90 -10.75 19.10 -6.35
CA LYS A 90 -11.24 20.45 -6.68
C LYS A 90 -10.65 21.48 -5.73
N GLY A 91 -10.50 22.72 -6.18
CA GLY A 91 -10.04 23.82 -5.33
C GLY A 91 -8.60 23.67 -4.83
N VAL A 92 -7.70 23.10 -5.64
CA VAL A 92 -6.29 22.82 -5.27
C VAL A 92 -5.54 24.05 -4.80
N ASP A 93 -5.90 25.23 -5.35
CA ASP A 93 -5.26 26.51 -5.02
C ASP A 93 -6.09 27.34 -4.02
N THR A 94 -7.04 26.72 -3.33
CA THR A 94 -7.88 27.33 -2.30
C THR A 94 -7.54 26.79 -0.91
N ASP A 95 -7.98 27.47 0.14
CA ASP A 95 -7.80 27.02 1.53
C ASP A 95 -8.64 25.77 1.88
N THR A 96 -9.60 25.42 1.05
CA THR A 96 -10.54 24.31 1.29
C THR A 96 -10.65 23.38 0.07
N PRO A 97 -9.59 22.62 -0.27
CA PRO A 97 -9.68 21.64 -1.34
C PRO A 97 -10.69 20.55 -0.98
N SER A 98 -11.38 20.02 -1.98
CA SER A 98 -12.39 18.97 -1.80
C SER A 98 -12.22 17.85 -2.82
N TYR A 99 -12.71 16.65 -2.50
CA TYR A 99 -12.65 15.50 -3.38
C TYR A 99 -14.01 15.21 -4.03
N ASP A 100 -14.04 15.10 -5.35
CA ASP A 100 -15.26 14.88 -6.14
C ASP A 100 -15.59 13.38 -6.27
N PHE A 101 -16.21 12.82 -5.25
CA PHE A 101 -16.61 11.41 -5.23
C PHE A 101 -17.68 11.08 -6.28
N GLN A 102 -18.59 12.03 -6.61
CA GLN A 102 -19.60 11.79 -7.64
C GLN A 102 -18.96 11.62 -9.02
N LYS A 103 -18.01 12.49 -9.37
CA LYS A 103 -17.26 12.36 -10.62
C LYS A 103 -16.44 11.07 -10.66
N LEU A 104 -15.83 10.67 -9.53
CA LEU A 104 -15.13 9.39 -9.44
C LEU A 104 -16.08 8.22 -9.71
N HIS A 105 -17.24 8.21 -9.06
CA HIS A 105 -18.30 7.21 -9.27
C HIS A 105 -18.67 7.09 -10.76
N ASP A 106 -18.96 8.21 -11.42
CA ASP A 106 -19.39 8.22 -12.83
C ASP A 106 -18.29 7.70 -13.77
N VAL A 107 -17.04 8.06 -13.54
CA VAL A 107 -15.88 7.56 -14.31
C VAL A 107 -15.70 6.05 -14.11
N VAL A 108 -15.84 5.55 -12.88
CA VAL A 108 -15.75 4.11 -12.58
C VAL A 108 -16.81 3.32 -13.34
N LYS A 109 -18.04 3.82 -13.40
CA LYS A 109 -19.12 3.17 -14.17
C LYS A 109 -18.75 3.02 -15.65
N ILE A 110 -18.24 4.10 -16.27
CA ILE A 110 -17.82 4.08 -17.67
C ILE A 110 -16.68 3.06 -17.87
N MET A 111 -15.69 3.04 -16.98
CA MET A 111 -14.57 2.11 -17.07
C MET A 111 -15.01 0.65 -16.92
N THR A 112 -15.96 0.36 -16.05
CA THR A 112 -16.53 -0.98 -15.88
C THR A 112 -17.19 -1.46 -17.17
N VAL A 113 -18.01 -0.62 -17.82
CA VAL A 113 -18.62 -0.93 -19.13
C VAL A 113 -17.54 -1.16 -20.19
N ASN A 114 -16.50 -0.31 -20.25
CA ASN A 114 -15.43 -0.43 -21.23
C ASN A 114 -14.65 -1.74 -21.06
N LEU A 115 -14.32 -2.13 -19.83
CA LEU A 115 -13.64 -3.40 -19.58
C LEU A 115 -14.51 -4.62 -19.91
N ASN A 116 -15.83 -4.55 -19.71
CA ASN A 116 -16.74 -5.60 -20.19
C ASN A 116 -16.67 -5.75 -21.72
N ARG A 117 -16.61 -4.64 -22.46
CA ARG A 117 -16.45 -4.67 -23.91
C ARG A 117 -15.07 -5.21 -24.34
N VAL A 118 -14.01 -4.89 -23.57
CA VAL A 118 -12.69 -5.47 -23.82
C VAL A 118 -12.74 -6.99 -23.72
N ILE A 119 -13.42 -7.55 -22.73
CA ILE A 119 -13.60 -9.01 -22.61
C ILE A 119 -14.23 -9.59 -23.89
N ASP A 120 -15.25 -8.93 -24.44
CA ASP A 120 -16.02 -9.42 -25.58
C ASP A 120 -15.23 -9.36 -26.91
N VAL A 121 -14.33 -8.37 -27.09
CA VAL A 121 -13.62 -8.14 -28.35
C VAL A 121 -12.15 -8.53 -28.32
N ASN A 122 -11.62 -8.95 -27.18
CA ASN A 122 -10.21 -9.27 -27.02
C ASN A 122 -9.82 -10.50 -27.86
N TYR A 123 -8.57 -10.51 -28.29
CA TYR A 123 -7.96 -11.72 -28.87
C TYR A 123 -7.42 -12.62 -27.75
N TYR A 124 -7.82 -13.88 -27.77
CA TYR A 124 -7.38 -14.88 -26.81
C TYR A 124 -6.42 -15.85 -27.51
N PRO A 125 -5.16 -15.98 -27.03
CA PRO A 125 -4.17 -16.84 -27.70
C PRO A 125 -4.45 -18.34 -27.56
N VAL A 126 -5.21 -18.72 -26.52
CA VAL A 126 -5.63 -20.11 -26.26
C VAL A 126 -7.09 -20.17 -25.79
N GLU A 127 -7.77 -21.28 -26.07
CA GLU A 127 -9.20 -21.40 -25.78
C GLU A 127 -9.49 -21.44 -24.27
N GLU A 128 -8.59 -21.99 -23.46
CA GLU A 128 -8.73 -22.03 -21.99
C GLU A 128 -8.77 -20.62 -21.38
N ALA A 129 -8.04 -19.68 -21.96
CA ALA A 129 -8.08 -18.27 -21.56
C ALA A 129 -9.41 -17.61 -21.95
N ARG A 130 -9.87 -17.87 -23.19
CA ARG A 130 -11.16 -17.39 -23.65
C ARG A 130 -12.31 -17.95 -22.83
N TYR A 131 -12.30 -19.26 -22.59
CA TYR A 131 -13.32 -19.95 -21.81
C TYR A 131 -13.43 -19.36 -20.41
N SER A 132 -12.32 -19.26 -19.69
CA SER A 132 -12.30 -18.68 -18.33
C SER A 132 -12.78 -17.22 -18.33
N ASN A 133 -12.27 -16.39 -19.25
CA ASN A 133 -12.54 -14.96 -19.24
C ASN A 133 -13.99 -14.63 -19.62
N MET A 134 -14.55 -15.33 -20.63
CA MET A 134 -15.95 -15.15 -21.03
C MET A 134 -16.92 -15.66 -19.97
N ARG A 135 -16.57 -16.75 -19.29
CA ARG A 135 -17.40 -17.42 -18.29
C ARG A 135 -17.52 -16.64 -16.98
N HIS A 136 -16.36 -16.12 -16.47
CA HIS A 136 -16.32 -15.44 -15.19
C HIS A 136 -16.31 -13.92 -15.28
N ARG A 137 -15.96 -13.37 -16.43
CA ARG A 137 -15.91 -11.95 -16.75
C ARG A 137 -15.19 -11.09 -15.68
N PRO A 138 -14.01 -11.49 -15.18
CA PRO A 138 -13.29 -10.71 -14.19
C PRO A 138 -12.71 -9.44 -14.82
N ILE A 139 -12.77 -8.33 -14.09
CA ILE A 139 -12.07 -7.10 -14.43
C ILE A 139 -11.22 -6.64 -13.24
N GLY A 140 -10.28 -5.75 -13.46
CA GLY A 140 -9.41 -5.20 -12.43
C GLY A 140 -9.28 -3.70 -12.56
N LEU A 141 -10.13 -2.96 -11.82
CA LEU A 141 -10.01 -1.53 -11.66
C LEU A 141 -8.91 -1.22 -10.64
N GLY A 142 -7.96 -0.40 -11.03
CA GLY A 142 -6.90 0.11 -10.17
C GLY A 142 -6.87 1.62 -10.12
N VAL A 143 -5.85 2.16 -9.47
CA VAL A 143 -5.66 3.59 -9.27
C VAL A 143 -4.23 4.01 -9.54
N GLN A 144 -4.03 5.30 -9.80
CA GLN A 144 -2.74 5.96 -9.84
C GLN A 144 -2.87 7.36 -9.22
N GLY A 145 -1.80 7.86 -8.61
CA GLY A 145 -1.77 9.20 -8.06
C GLY A 145 -2.54 9.38 -6.75
N LEU A 146 -2.58 8.34 -5.87
CA LEU A 146 -3.14 8.51 -4.53
C LEU A 146 -2.32 9.52 -3.72
N ALA A 147 -0.99 9.44 -3.78
CA ALA A 147 -0.10 10.40 -3.12
C ALA A 147 -0.29 11.82 -3.68
N ASP A 148 -0.46 11.97 -5.00
CA ASP A 148 -0.79 13.26 -5.62
C ASP A 148 -2.09 13.83 -5.07
N ALA A 149 -3.15 13.00 -4.96
CA ALA A 149 -4.43 13.42 -4.41
C ALA A 149 -4.29 13.88 -2.95
N PHE A 150 -3.55 13.16 -2.11
CA PHE A 150 -3.29 13.57 -0.72
C PHE A 150 -2.55 14.89 -0.64
N ILE A 151 -1.49 15.09 -1.43
CA ILE A 151 -0.74 16.35 -1.48
C ILE A 151 -1.66 17.50 -1.92
N MET A 152 -2.47 17.30 -2.96
CA MET A 152 -3.41 18.31 -3.44
C MET A 152 -4.51 18.63 -2.42
N MET A 153 -4.90 17.67 -1.60
CA MET A 153 -5.83 17.84 -0.46
C MET A 153 -5.13 18.38 0.80
N ARG A 154 -3.81 18.64 0.76
CA ARG A 154 -3.00 19.08 1.91
C ARG A 154 -3.00 18.10 3.08
N MET A 155 -3.12 16.81 2.81
CA MET A 155 -3.15 15.71 3.79
C MET A 155 -1.81 14.98 3.79
N PRO A 156 -0.99 15.05 4.85
CA PRO A 156 0.18 14.19 5.01
C PRO A 156 -0.22 12.72 4.91
N PHE A 157 0.62 11.88 4.29
CA PHE A 157 0.27 10.47 4.02
C PHE A 157 -0.06 9.68 5.28
N GLU A 158 0.52 10.04 6.43
CA GLU A 158 0.30 9.38 7.73
C GLU A 158 -0.87 9.97 8.53
N SER A 159 -1.58 10.98 8.00
CA SER A 159 -2.68 11.62 8.72
C SER A 159 -3.95 10.77 8.75
N GLU A 160 -4.81 10.99 9.73
CA GLU A 160 -6.11 10.32 9.85
C GLU A 160 -7.04 10.69 8.70
N GLU A 161 -6.97 11.94 8.22
CA GLU A 161 -7.73 12.44 7.08
C GLU A 161 -7.32 11.71 5.79
N ALA A 162 -6.03 11.48 5.58
CA ALA A 162 -5.54 10.69 4.44
C ALA A 162 -6.00 9.24 4.53
N GLN A 163 -6.01 8.64 5.73
CA GLN A 163 -6.55 7.30 5.94
C GLN A 163 -8.04 7.23 5.65
N GLN A 164 -8.81 8.25 6.06
CA GLN A 164 -10.25 8.32 5.77
C GLN A 164 -10.49 8.50 4.28
N LEU A 165 -9.78 9.41 3.62
CA LEU A 165 -9.88 9.62 2.18
C LEU A 165 -9.52 8.36 1.39
N ASN A 166 -8.52 7.60 1.82
CA ASN A 166 -8.18 6.29 1.25
C ASN A 166 -9.38 5.32 1.30
N ARG A 167 -10.05 5.19 2.44
CA ARG A 167 -11.26 4.36 2.57
C ARG A 167 -12.37 4.83 1.64
N ASP A 168 -12.68 6.11 1.67
CA ASP A 168 -13.78 6.73 0.91
C ASP A 168 -13.60 6.59 -0.61
N ILE A 169 -12.37 6.72 -1.10
CA ILE A 169 -12.02 6.52 -2.51
C ILE A 169 -12.29 5.07 -2.93
N PHE A 170 -11.77 4.08 -2.20
CA PHE A 170 -11.93 2.68 -2.57
C PHE A 170 -13.34 2.17 -2.35
N GLU A 171 -14.05 2.66 -1.33
CA GLU A 171 -15.49 2.43 -1.17
C GLU A 171 -16.26 2.92 -2.38
N THR A 172 -16.00 4.14 -2.84
CA THR A 172 -16.64 4.72 -4.03
C THR A 172 -16.37 3.89 -5.29
N ILE A 173 -15.11 3.46 -5.49
CA ILE A 173 -14.73 2.65 -6.65
C ILE A 173 -15.47 1.30 -6.64
N TYR A 174 -15.47 0.60 -5.51
CA TYR A 174 -16.13 -0.70 -5.43
C TYR A 174 -17.64 -0.57 -5.57
N PHE A 175 -18.26 0.42 -4.90
CA PHE A 175 -19.68 0.69 -5.02
C PHE A 175 -20.10 0.97 -6.46
N ALA A 176 -19.43 1.91 -7.12
CA ALA A 176 -19.75 2.30 -8.50
C ALA A 176 -19.53 1.16 -9.50
N ALA A 177 -18.48 0.35 -9.30
CA ALA A 177 -18.23 -0.83 -10.11
C ALA A 177 -19.34 -1.89 -9.94
N MET A 178 -19.80 -2.12 -8.71
CA MET A 178 -20.94 -3.01 -8.43
C MET A 178 -22.24 -2.52 -9.06
N VAL A 179 -22.53 -1.22 -8.95
CA VAL A 179 -23.70 -0.60 -9.61
C VAL A 179 -23.64 -0.84 -11.11
N SER A 180 -22.52 -0.50 -11.75
CA SER A 180 -22.35 -0.66 -13.20
C SER A 180 -22.42 -2.13 -13.63
N SER A 181 -21.81 -3.03 -12.87
CA SER A 181 -21.86 -4.47 -13.15
C SER A 181 -23.27 -5.04 -13.01
N CYS A 182 -24.08 -4.52 -12.07
CA CYS A 182 -25.49 -4.86 -11.94
C CYS A 182 -26.31 -4.32 -13.12
N GLU A 183 -26.11 -3.08 -13.54
CA GLU A 183 -26.76 -2.49 -14.72
C GLU A 183 -26.43 -3.24 -16.01
N GLU A 184 -25.20 -3.73 -16.17
CA GLU A 184 -24.81 -4.59 -17.31
C GLU A 184 -25.45 -5.98 -17.20
N ALA A 185 -25.62 -6.53 -15.99
CA ALA A 185 -26.34 -7.78 -15.79
C ALA A 185 -27.81 -7.68 -16.11
N GLN A 186 -28.45 -6.53 -15.88
CA GLN A 186 -29.85 -6.28 -16.29
C GLN A 186 -30.03 -6.36 -17.81
N LYS A 187 -29.00 -5.98 -18.59
CA LYS A 187 -29.04 -5.96 -20.06
C LYS A 187 -28.64 -7.31 -20.69
N PHE A 188 -27.64 -7.96 -20.12
CA PHE A 188 -26.94 -9.08 -20.74
C PHE A 188 -26.95 -10.37 -19.89
N GLY A 189 -27.61 -10.35 -18.72
CA GLY A 189 -27.56 -11.41 -17.72
C GLY A 189 -26.30 -11.37 -16.86
N PRO A 190 -26.32 -12.04 -15.71
CA PRO A 190 -25.15 -12.19 -14.85
C PRO A 190 -24.05 -13.02 -15.55
N TYR A 191 -22.83 -13.02 -14.98
CA TYR A 191 -21.79 -13.93 -15.45
C TYR A 191 -22.18 -15.40 -15.18
N GLU A 192 -21.69 -16.33 -16.03
CA GLU A 192 -22.16 -17.72 -16.06
C GLU A 192 -22.10 -18.43 -14.70
N THR A 193 -21.05 -18.20 -13.93
CA THR A 193 -20.82 -18.86 -12.63
C THR A 193 -21.28 -18.01 -11.43
N TYR A 194 -22.24 -17.14 -11.64
CA TYR A 194 -22.80 -16.27 -10.59
C TYR A 194 -23.45 -17.05 -9.45
N GLU A 195 -24.24 -18.08 -9.79
CA GLU A 195 -24.96 -18.85 -8.81
C GLU A 195 -24.03 -19.60 -7.84
N GLY A 196 -24.34 -19.52 -6.57
CA GLY A 196 -23.51 -20.09 -5.49
C GLY A 196 -22.34 -19.22 -5.04
N SER A 197 -22.03 -18.13 -5.76
CA SER A 197 -21.03 -17.15 -5.33
C SER A 197 -21.45 -16.41 -4.05
N PRO A 198 -20.52 -15.84 -3.29
CA PRO A 198 -20.88 -15.00 -2.15
C PRO A 198 -21.83 -13.86 -2.48
N VAL A 199 -21.63 -13.15 -3.59
CA VAL A 199 -22.50 -12.05 -4.01
C VAL A 199 -23.91 -12.54 -4.33
N SER A 200 -24.08 -13.73 -4.91
CA SER A 200 -25.41 -14.32 -5.14
C SER A 200 -26.15 -14.63 -3.83
N LYS A 201 -25.43 -14.74 -2.72
CA LYS A 201 -25.96 -14.92 -1.36
C LYS A 201 -26.08 -13.60 -0.59
N GLY A 202 -25.87 -12.46 -1.25
CA GLY A 202 -25.92 -11.14 -0.64
C GLY A 202 -24.66 -10.76 0.18
N VAL A 203 -23.57 -11.53 0.08
CA VAL A 203 -22.32 -11.28 0.80
C VAL A 203 -21.34 -10.54 -0.12
N PHE A 204 -21.09 -9.26 0.17
CA PHE A 204 -20.18 -8.40 -0.59
C PHE A 204 -18.80 -8.38 0.01
N GLN A 205 -17.82 -7.78 -0.66
CA GLN A 205 -16.44 -7.75 -0.18
C GLN A 205 -16.29 -7.11 1.21
N PRO A 206 -16.92 -5.96 1.54
CA PRO A 206 -16.84 -5.41 2.90
C PRO A 206 -17.34 -6.38 3.98
N ASP A 207 -18.40 -7.16 3.69
CA ASP A 207 -18.94 -8.14 4.64
C ASP A 207 -17.90 -9.24 4.97
N MET A 208 -17.13 -9.68 3.96
CA MET A 208 -16.07 -10.67 4.14
C MET A 208 -14.91 -10.14 5.00
N TRP A 209 -14.78 -8.83 5.13
CA TRP A 209 -13.80 -8.16 5.99
C TRP A 209 -14.36 -7.74 7.34
N GLY A 210 -15.68 -7.92 7.57
CA GLY A 210 -16.36 -7.45 8.77
C GLY A 210 -16.40 -5.92 8.87
N VAL A 211 -16.42 -5.24 7.74
CA VAL A 211 -16.44 -3.76 7.63
C VAL A 211 -17.83 -3.29 7.22
N THR A 212 -18.38 -2.34 7.96
CA THR A 212 -19.62 -1.65 7.56
C THR A 212 -19.24 -0.47 6.66
N PRO A 213 -19.75 -0.42 5.42
CA PRO A 213 -19.59 0.74 4.55
C PRO A 213 -20.19 2.01 5.14
N SER A 214 -19.76 3.17 4.65
CA SER A 214 -20.29 4.46 5.08
C SER A 214 -21.69 4.73 4.49
N ASP A 215 -22.34 5.79 4.99
CA ASP A 215 -23.63 6.26 4.46
C ASP A 215 -23.50 7.14 3.21
N ARG A 216 -22.31 7.24 2.62
CA ARG A 216 -22.05 8.03 1.40
C ARG A 216 -22.86 7.52 0.21
N TRP A 217 -23.06 6.21 0.11
CA TRP A 217 -23.73 5.55 -1.00
C TRP A 217 -24.90 4.68 -0.51
N ASP A 218 -25.92 4.51 -1.35
CA ASP A 218 -27.09 3.68 -1.03
C ASP A 218 -26.81 2.18 -1.25
N TRP A 219 -26.07 1.61 -0.31
CA TRP A 219 -25.77 0.17 -0.28
C TRP A 219 -27.03 -0.71 -0.18
N LYS A 220 -28.11 -0.18 0.44
CA LYS A 220 -29.35 -0.93 0.62
C LYS A 220 -30.03 -1.18 -0.73
N THR A 221 -30.21 -0.15 -1.53
CA THR A 221 -30.77 -0.26 -2.89
C THR A 221 -29.88 -1.13 -3.76
N LEU A 222 -28.54 -0.93 -3.74
CA LEU A 222 -27.63 -1.76 -4.51
C LEU A 222 -27.75 -3.26 -4.16
N ARG A 223 -27.87 -3.62 -2.88
CA ARG A 223 -28.05 -5.02 -2.46
C ARG A 223 -29.35 -5.61 -2.97
N ALA A 224 -30.45 -4.83 -2.97
CA ALA A 224 -31.73 -5.25 -3.51
C ALA A 224 -31.66 -5.48 -5.03
N ASP A 225 -31.03 -4.57 -5.76
CA ASP A 225 -30.86 -4.69 -7.21
C ASP A 225 -29.97 -5.88 -7.61
N VAL A 226 -28.86 -6.08 -6.91
CA VAL A 226 -27.96 -7.23 -7.12
C VAL A 226 -28.66 -8.56 -6.79
N SER A 227 -29.47 -8.59 -5.74
CA SER A 227 -30.27 -9.78 -5.42
C SER A 227 -31.29 -10.14 -6.52
N LYS A 228 -31.78 -9.12 -7.23
CA LYS A 228 -32.79 -9.30 -8.29
C LYS A 228 -32.17 -9.62 -9.65
N HIS A 229 -31.07 -8.99 -9.99
CA HIS A 229 -30.51 -8.99 -11.35
C HIS A 229 -29.13 -9.67 -11.45
N GLY A 230 -28.46 -9.92 -10.32
CA GLY A 230 -27.07 -10.36 -10.30
C GLY A 230 -26.07 -9.27 -10.68
N ILE A 231 -24.84 -9.67 -10.96
CA ILE A 231 -23.77 -8.82 -11.49
C ILE A 231 -23.14 -9.46 -12.72
N ARG A 232 -22.61 -8.63 -13.64
CA ARG A 232 -22.00 -9.06 -14.90
C ARG A 232 -20.57 -9.58 -14.74
N ASN A 233 -19.87 -9.20 -13.66
CA ASN A 233 -18.44 -9.47 -13.42
C ASN A 233 -18.27 -10.23 -12.10
N SER A 234 -17.49 -11.30 -12.11
CA SER A 234 -17.19 -12.04 -10.88
C SER A 234 -16.24 -11.27 -9.94
N LEU A 235 -15.37 -10.45 -10.49
CA LEU A 235 -14.38 -9.64 -9.75
C LEU A 235 -14.24 -8.26 -10.44
N LEU A 236 -13.95 -7.20 -9.67
CA LEU A 236 -14.04 -5.82 -10.12
C LEU A 236 -12.78 -4.98 -9.85
N VAL A 237 -12.18 -5.09 -8.67
CA VAL A 237 -11.12 -4.17 -8.21
C VAL A 237 -9.83 -4.92 -7.96
N ALA A 238 -8.75 -4.49 -8.63
CA ALA A 238 -7.41 -5.07 -8.54
C ALA A 238 -6.35 -3.98 -8.78
N PRO A 239 -5.97 -3.21 -7.78
CA PRO A 239 -4.96 -2.15 -7.92
C PRO A 239 -3.60 -2.71 -8.32
N MET A 240 -3.26 -2.50 -9.60
CA MET A 240 -1.99 -2.88 -10.23
C MET A 240 -0.90 -1.81 -10.01
N PRO A 241 0.39 -2.09 -10.32
CA PRO A 241 1.50 -1.16 -10.04
C PRO A 241 1.46 0.15 -10.84
N THR A 242 0.84 0.19 -12.01
CA THR A 242 0.74 1.35 -12.93
C THR A 242 2.09 1.96 -13.37
N ALA A 243 3.16 1.17 -13.43
CA ALA A 243 4.53 1.63 -13.67
C ALA A 243 4.71 2.50 -14.93
N SER A 244 3.95 2.24 -16.00
CA SER A 244 4.00 3.02 -17.26
C SER A 244 2.86 4.04 -17.34
N THR A 245 1.64 3.66 -16.98
CA THR A 245 0.45 4.52 -17.13
C THR A 245 0.47 5.72 -16.19
N SER A 246 1.01 5.58 -14.99
CA SER A 246 1.18 6.70 -14.05
C SER A 246 2.12 7.76 -14.63
N GLN A 247 3.19 7.36 -15.28
CA GLN A 247 4.15 8.27 -15.89
C GLN A 247 3.57 8.99 -17.10
N ILE A 248 2.83 8.29 -17.96
CA ILE A 248 2.12 8.90 -19.10
C ILE A 248 1.15 9.97 -18.61
N MET A 249 0.47 9.74 -17.51
CA MET A 249 -0.51 10.66 -16.92
C MET A 249 0.11 11.70 -15.98
N GLY A 250 1.41 11.62 -15.70
CA GLY A 250 2.14 12.54 -14.80
C GLY A 250 1.74 12.43 -13.34
N ASN A 251 1.45 11.22 -12.85
CA ASN A 251 1.14 10.91 -11.46
C ASN A 251 2.21 10.02 -10.83
N ASN A 252 2.21 9.94 -9.51
CA ASN A 252 2.90 8.88 -8.79
C ASN A 252 2.23 7.53 -9.03
N GLU A 253 2.99 6.46 -8.85
CA GLU A 253 2.52 5.09 -9.10
C GLU A 253 1.42 4.68 -8.13
N CYS A 254 0.39 4.02 -8.66
CA CYS A 254 -0.73 3.41 -7.96
C CYS A 254 -1.18 4.15 -6.68
N PHE A 255 -1.11 3.49 -5.55
CA PHE A 255 -1.47 3.99 -4.22
C PHE A 255 -0.24 4.23 -3.32
N GLU A 256 0.96 4.26 -3.90
CA GLU A 256 2.21 4.41 -3.15
C GLU A 256 2.54 5.86 -2.80
N PRO A 257 3.24 6.11 -1.67
CA PRO A 257 3.90 7.38 -1.45
C PRO A 257 4.99 7.65 -2.49
N TYR A 258 5.42 8.88 -2.63
CA TYR A 258 6.60 9.19 -3.44
C TYR A 258 7.85 8.52 -2.88
N THR A 259 8.57 7.79 -3.73
CA THR A 259 9.86 7.18 -3.37
C THR A 259 10.94 8.24 -3.16
N THR A 260 10.87 9.31 -3.94
CA THR A 260 11.76 10.47 -3.89
C THR A 260 11.06 11.67 -4.49
N ASN A 261 11.29 12.88 -3.96
CA ASN A 261 10.72 14.10 -4.52
C ASN A 261 11.54 14.65 -5.69
N MET A 262 12.79 14.20 -5.87
CA MET A 262 13.64 14.66 -6.97
C MET A 262 14.68 13.58 -7.30
N TYR A 263 14.81 13.27 -8.61
CA TYR A 263 15.75 12.27 -9.10
C TYR A 263 16.15 12.56 -10.55
N ASN A 264 17.29 12.03 -10.96
CA ASN A 264 17.73 12.07 -12.34
C ASN A 264 17.31 10.77 -13.06
N ARG A 265 16.62 10.92 -14.17
CA ARG A 265 16.23 9.82 -15.05
C ARG A 265 17.14 9.78 -16.27
N ARG A 266 17.85 8.70 -16.44
CA ARG A 266 18.66 8.45 -17.65
C ARG A 266 17.88 7.58 -18.64
N VAL A 267 17.68 8.09 -19.82
CA VAL A 267 17.04 7.39 -20.98
C VAL A 267 17.92 7.52 -22.20
N LEU A 268 17.58 6.81 -23.29
CA LEU A 268 18.34 6.89 -24.55
C LEU A 268 18.46 8.31 -25.10
N ALA A 269 17.46 9.16 -24.88
CA ALA A 269 17.45 10.56 -25.33
C ALA A 269 18.27 11.52 -24.44
N GLY A 270 18.81 11.07 -23.30
CA GLY A 270 19.58 11.90 -22.38
C GLY A 270 19.26 11.68 -20.90
N GLU A 271 19.73 12.59 -20.08
CA GLU A 271 19.50 12.60 -18.63
C GLU A 271 18.57 13.78 -18.28
N PHE A 272 17.49 13.49 -17.54
CA PHE A 272 16.47 14.46 -17.18
C PHE A 272 16.29 14.48 -15.67
N THR A 273 16.33 15.68 -15.07
CA THR A 273 15.95 15.88 -13.68
C THR A 273 14.44 15.89 -13.56
N CYS A 274 13.89 14.89 -12.88
CA CYS A 274 12.48 14.79 -12.54
C CYS A 274 12.26 15.35 -11.13
N VAL A 275 11.25 16.20 -10.97
CA VAL A 275 10.88 16.80 -9.68
C VAL A 275 9.40 16.59 -9.42
N ASN A 276 9.05 16.34 -8.15
CA ASN A 276 7.66 16.37 -7.72
C ASN A 276 7.08 17.76 -7.99
N LYS A 277 6.17 17.85 -8.97
CA LYS A 277 5.59 19.12 -9.44
C LYS A 277 4.86 19.90 -8.34
N HIS A 278 4.27 19.21 -7.37
CA HIS A 278 3.57 19.81 -6.24
C HIS A 278 4.56 20.47 -5.28
N LEU A 279 5.65 19.78 -4.94
CA LEU A 279 6.73 20.33 -4.12
C LEU A 279 7.37 21.56 -4.79
N LEU A 280 7.68 21.47 -6.09
CA LEU A 280 8.27 22.57 -6.82
C LEU A 280 7.39 23.82 -6.76
N ARG A 281 6.09 23.67 -7.01
CA ARG A 281 5.12 24.75 -6.92
C ARG A 281 5.12 25.41 -5.53
N ASP A 282 5.07 24.60 -4.48
CA ASP A 282 5.03 25.08 -3.11
C ASP A 282 6.34 25.77 -2.70
N LEU A 283 7.51 25.22 -3.08
CA LEU A 283 8.79 25.87 -2.81
C LEU A 283 8.96 27.20 -3.54
N ILE A 284 8.42 27.34 -4.75
CA ILE A 284 8.38 28.61 -5.48
C ILE A 284 7.45 29.62 -4.77
N ALA A 285 6.25 29.19 -4.38
CA ALA A 285 5.30 30.03 -3.68
C ALA A 285 5.83 30.55 -2.33
N LEU A 286 6.63 29.73 -1.64
CA LEU A 286 7.30 30.10 -0.39
C LEU A 286 8.58 30.92 -0.59
N ASN A 287 9.02 31.21 -1.83
CA ASN A 287 10.29 31.84 -2.17
C ASN A 287 11.53 31.09 -1.61
N ILE A 288 11.43 29.76 -1.46
CA ILE A 288 12.52 28.90 -0.94
C ILE A 288 13.29 28.22 -2.09
N TRP A 289 12.72 28.13 -3.29
CA TRP A 289 13.34 27.43 -4.42
C TRP A 289 14.61 28.13 -4.90
N THR A 290 15.76 27.54 -4.62
CA THR A 290 17.10 28.03 -5.05
C THR A 290 17.94 26.85 -5.57
N PRO A 291 19.03 27.11 -6.34
CA PRO A 291 19.96 26.06 -6.74
C PRO A 291 20.53 25.26 -5.55
N SER A 292 20.78 25.92 -4.42
CA SER A 292 21.28 25.27 -3.19
C SER A 292 20.23 24.31 -2.62
N VAL A 293 18.98 24.73 -2.51
CA VAL A 293 17.88 23.85 -2.04
C VAL A 293 17.66 22.69 -2.98
N ARG A 294 17.68 22.91 -4.29
CA ARG A 294 17.62 21.82 -5.28
C ARG A 294 18.73 20.79 -5.06
N ASN A 295 19.98 21.25 -4.95
CA ASN A 295 21.12 20.39 -4.78
C ASN A 295 21.06 19.62 -3.43
N GLN A 296 20.57 20.27 -2.38
CA GLN A 296 20.33 19.62 -1.08
C GLN A 296 19.31 18.50 -1.17
N ILE A 297 18.13 18.74 -1.79
CA ILE A 297 17.10 17.71 -1.95
C ILE A 297 17.64 16.51 -2.75
N ILE A 298 18.44 16.75 -3.81
CA ILE A 298 19.07 15.67 -4.57
C ILE A 298 20.05 14.88 -3.69
N ALA A 299 20.90 15.58 -2.94
CA ALA A 299 21.90 14.96 -2.05
C ALA A 299 21.26 14.17 -0.90
N ASP A 300 20.10 14.61 -0.42
CA ASP A 300 19.31 13.93 0.61
C ASP A 300 18.39 12.83 0.03
N GLY A 301 18.64 12.39 -1.21
CA GLY A 301 17.87 11.31 -1.87
C GLY A 301 16.41 11.66 -2.10
N GLY A 302 16.09 12.95 -2.29
CA GLY A 302 14.75 13.47 -2.52
C GLY A 302 14.00 13.85 -1.23
N SER A 303 14.61 13.73 -0.06
CA SER A 303 14.04 14.18 1.22
C SER A 303 14.04 15.70 1.33
N VAL A 304 12.99 16.25 1.92
CA VAL A 304 12.87 17.68 2.23
C VAL A 304 13.09 17.99 3.72
N GLN A 305 13.37 16.98 4.53
CA GLN A 305 13.43 17.12 5.99
C GLN A 305 14.52 18.10 6.47
N ASN A 306 15.62 18.18 5.74
CA ASN A 306 16.74 19.04 6.06
C ASN A 306 16.69 20.42 5.38
N VAL A 307 15.64 20.72 4.58
CA VAL A 307 15.51 22.03 3.91
C VAL A 307 15.24 23.11 4.95
N LYS A 308 16.18 24.08 5.05
CA LYS A 308 16.06 25.22 5.98
C LYS A 308 14.93 26.15 5.53
N GLY A 309 14.18 26.68 6.51
CA GLY A 309 13.07 27.60 6.25
C GLY A 309 11.79 26.95 5.72
N LEU A 310 11.80 25.65 5.39
CA LEU A 310 10.56 24.94 5.00
C LEU A 310 9.74 24.62 6.27
N PRO A 311 8.46 25.08 6.35
CA PRO A 311 7.60 24.80 7.50
C PRO A 311 7.37 23.30 7.70
N LYS A 312 7.10 22.91 8.96
CA LYS A 312 6.93 21.51 9.35
C LYS A 312 5.80 20.83 8.58
N GLU A 313 4.69 21.51 8.34
CA GLU A 313 3.54 21.02 7.59
C GLU A 313 3.91 20.55 6.17
N TYR A 314 4.77 21.29 5.48
CA TYR A 314 5.28 20.86 4.16
C TYR A 314 6.28 19.70 4.28
N LYS A 315 7.10 19.67 5.33
CA LYS A 315 7.99 18.54 5.58
C LYS A 315 7.21 17.24 5.80
N ASP A 316 6.11 17.30 6.55
CA ASP A 316 5.22 16.17 6.79
C ASP A 316 4.47 15.77 5.51
N LEU A 317 4.03 16.75 4.70
CA LEU A 317 3.31 16.53 3.45
C LEU A 317 4.17 15.84 2.37
N TYR A 318 5.46 16.18 2.30
CA TYR A 318 6.39 15.69 1.27
C TYR A 318 7.36 14.61 1.77
N LYS A 319 7.00 13.90 2.84
CA LYS A 319 7.74 12.71 3.26
C LYS A 319 7.85 11.70 2.12
N THR A 320 9.04 11.17 1.93
CA THR A 320 9.27 10.04 1.03
C THR A 320 8.80 8.74 1.68
N VAL A 321 8.62 7.69 0.90
CA VAL A 321 8.22 6.38 1.42
C VAL A 321 9.18 5.82 2.48
N TRP A 322 10.45 6.25 2.45
CA TRP A 322 11.48 5.86 3.43
C TRP A 322 11.32 6.52 4.80
N GLU A 323 10.56 7.61 4.85
CA GLU A 323 10.29 8.43 6.04
C GLU A 323 8.90 8.16 6.62
N ILE A 324 8.10 7.37 5.91
CA ILE A 324 6.75 6.95 6.31
C ILE A 324 6.84 5.59 6.99
N SER A 325 6.10 5.43 8.10
CA SER A 325 6.00 4.15 8.79
C SER A 325 5.37 3.08 7.89
N GLN A 326 6.02 1.93 7.74
CA GLN A 326 5.47 0.82 6.98
C GLN A 326 4.21 0.24 7.65
N LYS A 327 4.05 0.42 8.96
CA LYS A 327 2.80 0.11 9.67
C LYS A 327 1.62 0.91 9.10
N THR A 328 1.82 2.20 8.80
CA THR A 328 0.81 3.05 8.14
C THR A 328 0.46 2.52 6.75
N ILE A 329 1.47 2.15 5.95
CA ILE A 329 1.25 1.58 4.61
C ILE A 329 0.40 0.31 4.68
N LEU A 330 0.72 -0.61 5.59
CA LEU A 330 -0.03 -1.86 5.79
C LEU A 330 -1.44 -1.61 6.35
N THR A 331 -1.59 -0.64 7.24
CA THR A 331 -2.91 -0.25 7.78
C THR A 331 -3.80 0.31 6.67
N MET A 332 -3.30 1.26 5.88
CA MET A 332 -4.04 1.79 4.72
C MET A 332 -4.37 0.71 3.70
N ALA A 333 -3.45 -0.26 3.49
CA ALA A 333 -3.71 -1.39 2.61
C ALA A 333 -4.85 -2.28 3.12
N ALA A 334 -4.96 -2.48 4.43
CA ALA A 334 -6.07 -3.22 5.04
C ALA A 334 -7.38 -2.43 4.98
N ASP A 335 -7.33 -1.12 5.25
CA ASP A 335 -8.51 -0.25 5.22
C ASP A 335 -9.18 -0.22 3.84
N ARG A 336 -8.40 -0.02 2.77
CA ARG A 336 -8.92 -0.10 1.40
C ARG A 336 -9.22 -1.54 0.95
N GLY A 337 -8.56 -2.54 1.56
CA GLY A 337 -8.73 -3.96 1.23
C GLY A 337 -10.15 -4.46 1.37
N ALA A 338 -10.95 -3.84 2.25
CA ALA A 338 -12.38 -4.12 2.41
C ALA A 338 -13.21 -3.82 1.14
N PHE A 339 -12.67 -3.03 0.21
CA PHE A 339 -13.29 -2.63 -1.05
C PHE A 339 -12.51 -3.14 -2.28
N ILE A 340 -11.62 -4.12 -2.09
CA ILE A 340 -10.84 -4.76 -3.14
C ILE A 340 -11.15 -6.25 -3.15
N ASP A 341 -11.92 -6.70 -4.12
CA ASP A 341 -12.35 -8.09 -4.21
C ASP A 341 -11.24 -9.03 -4.75
N GLN A 342 -10.30 -8.55 -5.54
CA GLN A 342 -9.07 -9.26 -5.83
C GLN A 342 -7.99 -8.94 -4.76
N SER A 343 -6.83 -8.42 -5.15
CA SER A 343 -5.79 -7.99 -4.24
C SER A 343 -5.13 -6.70 -4.73
N GLN A 344 -3.95 -6.37 -4.20
CA GLN A 344 -3.23 -5.14 -4.51
C GLN A 344 -1.73 -5.39 -4.57
N SER A 345 -1.05 -4.71 -5.50
CA SER A 345 0.41 -4.80 -5.70
C SER A 345 1.14 -3.98 -4.63
N LEU A 346 1.20 -4.51 -3.42
CA LEU A 346 1.67 -3.82 -2.21
C LEU A 346 3.18 -3.96 -2.05
N ASN A 347 3.96 -2.94 -2.43
CA ASN A 347 5.38 -2.86 -2.10
C ASN A 347 5.59 -2.45 -0.64
N VAL A 348 6.68 -2.93 -0.06
CA VAL A 348 7.14 -2.54 1.27
C VAL A 348 8.56 -1.96 1.16
N HIS A 349 8.82 -0.86 1.86
CA HIS A 349 10.06 -0.12 1.76
C HIS A 349 10.75 -0.05 3.12
N ILE A 350 11.85 -0.78 3.29
CA ILE A 350 12.65 -0.79 4.52
C ILE A 350 14.09 -0.50 4.17
N ALA A 351 14.60 0.67 4.56
CA ALA A 351 15.95 1.10 4.21
C ALA A 351 17.03 0.13 4.75
N ALA A 352 16.88 -0.34 5.98
CA ALA A 352 17.76 -1.30 6.62
C ALA A 352 16.95 -2.48 7.19
N PRO A 353 16.62 -3.49 6.34
CA PRO A 353 15.85 -4.64 6.77
C PRO A 353 16.61 -5.54 7.73
N SER A 354 15.90 -6.17 8.65
CA SER A 354 16.40 -7.24 9.51
C SER A 354 15.36 -8.35 9.60
N THR A 355 15.78 -9.54 9.99
CA THR A 355 14.87 -10.71 10.14
C THR A 355 13.71 -10.40 11.09
N GLY A 356 13.97 -9.74 12.23
CA GLY A 356 12.95 -9.36 13.20
C GLY A 356 11.94 -8.38 12.62
N LYS A 357 12.39 -7.30 11.96
CA LYS A 357 11.53 -6.31 11.31
C LYS A 357 10.61 -6.94 10.28
N LEU A 358 11.17 -7.77 9.38
CA LEU A 358 10.38 -8.43 8.34
C LEU A 358 9.40 -9.46 8.90
N THR A 359 9.81 -10.23 9.90
CA THR A 359 8.91 -11.17 10.59
C THR A 359 7.73 -10.43 11.20
N SER A 360 7.96 -9.38 12.00
CA SER A 360 6.90 -8.57 12.59
C SER A 360 5.98 -7.95 11.55
N MET A 361 6.53 -7.43 10.46
CA MET A 361 5.78 -6.85 9.34
C MET A 361 4.86 -7.90 8.68
N HIS A 362 5.37 -9.08 8.34
CA HIS A 362 4.56 -10.13 7.70
C HIS A 362 3.44 -10.63 8.61
N PHE A 363 3.71 -10.83 9.89
CA PHE A 363 2.68 -11.21 10.87
C PHE A 363 1.65 -10.10 11.09
N TYR A 364 2.07 -8.84 11.07
CA TYR A 364 1.14 -7.71 11.13
C TYR A 364 0.20 -7.68 9.92
N ALA A 365 0.74 -7.81 8.72
CA ALA A 365 -0.02 -7.87 7.48
C ALA A 365 -1.01 -9.06 7.47
N TRP A 366 -0.57 -10.23 7.95
CA TRP A 366 -1.41 -11.41 8.09
C TRP A 366 -2.55 -11.21 9.11
N LYS A 367 -2.24 -10.67 10.30
CA LYS A 367 -3.24 -10.37 11.34
C LYS A 367 -4.26 -9.32 10.87
N LYS A 368 -3.85 -8.36 10.06
CA LYS A 368 -4.75 -7.39 9.42
C LYS A 368 -5.65 -8.00 8.33
N GLY A 369 -5.43 -9.26 7.97
CA GLY A 369 -6.26 -9.99 7.00
C GLY A 369 -5.98 -9.64 5.55
N LEU A 370 -4.83 -9.07 5.24
CA LEU A 370 -4.42 -8.79 3.87
C LEU A 370 -4.40 -10.08 3.02
N LYS A 371 -4.67 -9.96 1.72
CA LYS A 371 -4.52 -11.03 0.73
C LYS A 371 -3.08 -11.08 0.21
N THR A 372 -2.54 -9.95 -0.22
CA THR A 372 -1.11 -9.76 -0.50
C THR A 372 -0.48 -9.02 0.68
N GLY A 373 0.48 -9.66 1.35
CA GLY A 373 1.23 -9.05 2.44
C GLY A 373 2.43 -8.25 1.94
N MET A 374 3.04 -8.68 0.82
CA MET A 374 4.16 -7.99 0.20
C MET A 374 4.31 -8.41 -1.27
N TYR A 375 4.39 -7.42 -2.17
CA TYR A 375 4.86 -7.59 -3.55
C TYR A 375 6.39 -7.60 -3.57
N TYR A 376 7.07 -6.46 -3.72
CA TYR A 376 8.50 -6.37 -3.51
C TYR A 376 8.87 -5.81 -2.13
N LEU A 377 9.93 -6.34 -1.55
CA LEU A 377 10.69 -5.62 -0.54
C LEU A 377 11.67 -4.69 -1.25
N ARG A 378 11.53 -3.39 -1.01
CA ARG A 378 12.46 -2.37 -1.50
C ARG A 378 13.40 -1.97 -0.38
N THR A 379 14.70 -1.99 -0.65
CA THR A 379 15.75 -1.61 0.29
C THR A 379 16.58 -0.47 -0.29
N ARG A 380 17.23 0.33 0.55
CA ARG A 380 18.22 1.30 0.08
C ARG A 380 19.57 0.60 -0.14
N PRO A 381 20.31 0.94 -1.21
CA PRO A 381 21.68 0.49 -1.38
C PRO A 381 22.53 0.94 -0.17
N LYS A 382 23.49 0.10 0.27
CA LYS A 382 24.40 0.46 1.36
C LYS A 382 25.38 1.59 0.98
N ALA A 383 25.64 1.77 -0.31
CA ALA A 383 26.45 2.86 -0.85
C ALA A 383 25.58 3.74 -1.74
N ASP A 384 25.54 5.03 -1.47
CA ASP A 384 24.90 6.00 -2.37
C ASP A 384 25.65 6.03 -3.71
N ALA A 385 24.92 6.09 -4.82
CA ALA A 385 25.51 6.32 -6.12
C ALA A 385 26.27 7.66 -6.10
N ILE A 386 27.49 7.69 -6.69
CA ILE A 386 28.27 8.92 -6.77
C ILE A 386 27.47 9.95 -7.57
N GLN A 387 27.10 11.03 -6.91
CA GLN A 387 26.31 12.12 -7.51
C GLN A 387 27.26 13.14 -8.15
N PHE A 388 27.60 12.94 -9.41
CA PHE A 388 28.52 13.82 -10.15
C PHE A 388 27.99 15.23 -10.42
N THR A 389 26.68 15.46 -10.25
CA THR A 389 26.01 16.72 -10.58
C THR A 389 25.87 17.71 -9.41
N VAL A 390 26.38 17.37 -8.25
CA VAL A 390 26.25 18.19 -7.04
C VAL A 390 27.61 18.77 -6.66
N ASP A 391 27.69 20.10 -6.52
CA ASP A 391 28.89 20.77 -6.03
C ASP A 391 29.16 20.35 -4.57
N GLN A 392 30.13 19.48 -4.41
CA GLN A 392 30.51 18.87 -3.12
C GLN A 392 31.01 19.89 -2.10
N THR A 393 31.56 21.02 -2.57
CA THR A 393 32.10 22.07 -1.70
C THR A 393 30.94 22.85 -1.02
N GLN A 394 29.89 23.18 -1.76
CA GLN A 394 28.69 23.82 -1.21
C GLN A 394 27.91 22.91 -0.26
N LEU A 395 27.87 21.61 -0.57
CA LEU A 395 27.25 20.61 0.32
C LEU A 395 28.01 20.43 1.64
N ALA A 396 29.34 20.42 1.60
CA ALA A 396 30.16 20.29 2.81
C ALA A 396 29.96 21.49 3.76
N GLU A 397 29.80 22.70 3.23
CA GLU A 397 29.51 23.89 4.02
C GLU A 397 28.10 23.84 4.63
N THR A 398 27.11 23.43 3.85
CA THR A 398 25.71 23.27 4.33
C THR A 398 25.58 22.17 5.40
N ARG A 399 26.31 21.04 5.24
CA ARG A 399 26.34 19.94 6.22
C ARG A 399 27.04 20.33 7.52
N LYS A 400 28.13 21.09 7.46
CA LYS A 400 28.83 21.59 8.66
C LYS A 400 27.95 22.48 9.53
N THR A 401 27.16 23.37 8.92
CA THR A 401 26.18 24.20 9.65
C THR A 401 25.05 23.37 10.24
N THR A 402 24.59 22.33 9.55
CA THR A 402 23.49 21.45 10.03
C THR A 402 23.92 20.54 11.17
N THR A 403 25.17 20.06 11.16
CA THR A 403 25.75 19.24 12.25
C THR A 403 25.97 20.08 13.51
N ALA A 404 26.51 21.29 13.36
CA ALA A 404 26.69 22.22 14.47
C ALA A 404 25.35 22.63 15.14
N ASP A 405 24.29 22.84 14.34
CA ASP A 405 22.96 23.14 14.85
C ASP A 405 22.32 21.92 15.59
N LYS A 406 22.52 20.69 15.11
CA LYS A 406 22.06 19.47 15.78
C LYS A 406 22.84 19.17 17.07
N GLU A 407 24.14 19.43 17.10
CA GLU A 407 24.95 19.29 18.31
C GLU A 407 24.59 20.32 19.36
N ASN A 408 24.29 21.56 18.97
CA ASN A 408 23.82 22.62 19.88
C ASN A 408 22.43 22.30 20.44
N GLN A 409 21.46 21.84 19.61
CA GLN A 409 20.15 21.40 20.10
C GLN A 409 20.24 20.17 21.01
N SER A 410 21.14 19.21 20.72
CA SER A 410 21.39 18.06 21.57
C SER A 410 22.03 18.47 22.90
N GLN A 411 22.92 19.45 22.91
CA GLN A 411 23.52 19.99 24.13
C GLN A 411 22.54 20.80 24.97
N GLU A 412 21.66 21.60 24.35
CA GLU A 412 20.58 22.34 25.05
C GLU A 412 19.55 21.39 25.64
N SER A 413 19.16 20.34 24.90
CA SER A 413 18.26 19.29 25.39
C SER A 413 18.85 18.51 26.54
N LYS A 414 20.15 18.16 26.48
CA LYS A 414 20.88 17.51 27.59
C LYS A 414 21.05 18.43 28.79
N ARG A 415 21.26 19.72 28.60
CA ARG A 415 21.35 20.73 29.66
C ARG A 415 20.00 20.97 30.34
N ALA A 416 18.90 21.00 29.56
CA ALA A 416 17.54 21.10 30.09
C ALA A 416 17.14 19.84 30.89
N ALA A 417 17.51 18.66 30.42
CA ALA A 417 17.30 17.40 31.13
C ALA A 417 18.13 17.32 32.42
N MET A 418 19.38 17.79 32.45
CA MET A 418 20.18 17.88 33.66
C MET A 418 19.61 18.88 34.68
N LEU A 419 19.17 20.04 34.23
CA LEU A 419 18.54 21.03 35.13
C LEU A 419 17.20 20.54 35.68
N GLY A 420 16.41 19.77 34.93
CA GLY A 420 15.20 19.13 35.37
C GLY A 420 15.43 17.98 36.38
N ALA A 421 16.55 17.28 36.27
CA ALA A 421 16.96 16.21 37.18
C ALA A 421 17.46 16.76 38.53
N TRP A 422 18.13 17.93 38.54
CA TRP A 422 18.62 18.57 39.76
C TRP A 422 17.49 19.10 40.67
N ASN A 423 16.35 19.45 40.12
CA ASN A 423 15.19 19.93 40.87
C ASN A 423 14.31 18.79 41.43
N LYS A 424 14.66 17.51 41.25
CA LYS A 424 13.91 16.33 41.76
C LYS A 424 14.71 15.41 42.69
N VAL A 425 15.81 15.86 43.25
CA VAL A 425 16.51 15.07 44.28
C VAL A 425 15.92 15.43 45.66
N ASP A 426 14.90 14.69 46.05
CA ASP A 426 14.41 14.65 47.42
C ASP A 426 15.25 13.62 48.21
N THR A 427 16.04 14.11 49.16
CA THR A 427 16.91 13.34 50.00
C THR A 427 16.17 12.78 51.20
N THR A 428 15.45 11.67 51.01
CA THR A 428 15.13 10.72 52.12
C THR A 428 14.50 9.46 51.54
N LYS A 429 15.28 8.34 51.42
CA LYS A 429 14.88 7.00 51.87
C LYS A 429 15.91 5.92 51.51
N ASN A 430 16.27 5.17 52.52
CA ASN A 430 17.21 4.07 52.53
C ASN A 430 16.85 2.90 51.64
N MET A 431 17.89 2.33 51.00
CA MET A 431 17.84 1.08 50.23
C MET A 431 17.66 -0.14 51.14
N THR A 432 16.78 -1.03 50.76
CA THR A 432 16.86 -2.47 51.07
C THR A 432 16.49 -3.28 49.84
N PHE A 433 17.46 -4.04 49.34
CA PHE A 433 17.26 -4.99 48.24
C PHE A 433 16.48 -6.23 48.74
N LYS A 434 15.40 -6.62 48.05
CA LYS A 434 14.85 -7.97 48.06
C LYS A 434 14.81 -8.58 46.66
N LYS A 435 15.44 -9.75 46.56
CA LYS A 435 15.41 -10.65 45.43
C LYS A 435 14.03 -11.29 45.31
N ALA A 436 13.22 -10.86 44.37
CA ALA A 436 12.10 -11.64 43.79
C ALA A 436 11.40 -10.74 42.75
N ASP A 437 11.73 -10.90 41.45
CA ASP A 437 10.85 -10.56 40.32
C ASP A 437 11.63 -10.72 38.99
N ARG A 438 12.12 -11.95 38.78
CA ARG A 438 12.74 -12.31 37.46
C ARG A 438 11.76 -12.95 36.49
N ALA A 439 10.52 -13.21 36.87
CA ALA A 439 9.54 -13.91 36.06
C ALA A 439 8.46 -13.00 35.44
N LYS A 440 8.31 -11.75 35.90
CA LYS A 440 7.31 -10.82 35.34
C LYS A 440 7.83 -9.88 34.25
N ASN A 441 9.16 -9.70 34.16
CA ASN A 441 9.75 -8.81 33.15
C ASN A 441 10.02 -9.48 31.79
N ALA A 442 9.89 -10.81 31.68
CA ALA A 442 10.04 -11.49 30.41
C ALA A 442 8.79 -11.38 29.51
N ALA A 443 7.59 -11.36 30.11
CA ALA A 443 6.34 -11.24 29.35
C ALA A 443 6.03 -9.81 28.88
N ALA A 444 6.51 -8.79 29.63
CA ALA A 444 6.34 -7.38 29.25
C ALA A 444 7.34 -6.94 28.15
N ALA A 445 8.53 -7.56 28.11
CA ALA A 445 9.53 -7.29 27.10
C ALA A 445 9.16 -7.85 25.70
N GLU A 446 8.36 -8.92 25.64
CA GLU A 446 7.89 -9.50 24.37
C GLU A 446 6.76 -8.67 23.72
N GLU A 447 5.96 -7.94 24.49
CA GLU A 447 4.92 -7.05 23.95
C GLU A 447 5.48 -5.70 23.47
N GLU A 448 6.48 -5.13 24.13
CA GLU A 448 7.14 -3.88 23.70
C GLU A 448 7.98 -4.07 22.41
N ASP A 449 8.65 -5.20 22.23
CA ASP A 449 9.47 -5.47 21.04
C ASP A 449 8.61 -5.63 19.76
N SER A 450 7.35 -6.05 19.87
CA SER A 450 6.46 -6.18 18.72
C SER A 450 5.94 -4.82 18.19
N GLU A 451 5.84 -3.80 19.03
CA GLU A 451 5.42 -2.45 18.64
C GLU A 451 6.57 -1.60 18.09
N ILE A 452 7.78 -1.78 18.61
CA ILE A 452 8.96 -0.99 18.21
C ILE A 452 9.43 -1.31 16.79
N CYS A 453 9.24 -2.55 16.31
CA CYS A 453 9.78 -3.00 15.02
C CYS A 453 9.08 -2.41 13.78
N LEU A 454 7.83 -1.93 13.91
CA LEU A 454 7.07 -1.34 12.79
C LEU A 454 7.16 0.19 12.73
N SER A 455 7.70 0.83 13.77
CA SER A 455 7.87 2.28 13.84
C SER A 455 9.22 2.76 13.30
N CYS A 456 10.16 1.87 13.00
CA CYS A 456 11.47 2.23 12.48
C CYS A 456 11.44 2.52 10.98
N GLY A 457 10.90 3.66 10.62
CA GLY A 457 11.08 4.32 9.34
C GLY A 457 11.83 5.63 9.55
N SER A 458 12.99 5.60 10.18
CA SER A 458 13.90 6.76 10.25
C SER A 458 15.35 6.28 10.26
#